data_ecc4b10ce532602c168f8113db07bb36
#
_entry.id   ecc4b10ce532602c168f8113db07bb36
#
_cell.length_a   1.000
_cell.length_b   1.000
_cell.length_c   1.000
_cell.angle_alpha   90.00
_cell.angle_beta   90.00
_cell.angle_gamma   90.00
#
_symmetry.space_group_name_H-M   'P 1'
#
loop_
_entity.id
_entity.type
_entity.pdbx_description
1 polymer ?
#
loop_
_entity_poly.entity_id
_entity_poly.type
_entity_poly.pdbx_seq_one_letter_code
_entity_poly.pdbx_strand_id
1 'polypeptide(L)'
;MRLLKSSELRKLYLDFFREKGHAIIPSASLIPENDPTVLFTTAGMHPLVPYLMGAKHPEGTRLADVQKCIRTGDIDEVGDTSHCTFFEMLGNWSLGDYFKKESIAYSWEFLTSDKWLGIDKDKLYFTCFAGDADAPRDTYSHDRWVEMGVDPSHIFYLDKKHNWWGPAGITGPCGPDTEIFYDTGKPKCCPECDPSCSCGKYLEIWNNVFMEYNKQADGSYVPLAQHNVDTGMGLDRTIATLQGVESVYDTDAFTGIIKTIEELSGKHYKDSPEVTRAFRIVADHIRCATFILGDPRGVTPSNVDQGYILRRLIRRAIRFAMQLGIPDNKLDTVAGAVIAQYGEVYPELTANREKIMTELDKEETRFQKALRNGTREFERIKGSFENGVIDGATAFHLYDTFGFPIEFTEELAKENGLKVDAAGFKAAFEEHQKKSQAGAEQRFKGGLADTSLETARLHSATHLLQAALRKVLNDSTISQRGSNITAERLRFDFSFGRKLTKEELQQVEDQVNEWIQAKAPITCEEMTVDEARAQGAVGLFGDKYGERVKVYTMGTFSKEICGGPHAGNTGELGHFKIKKEEASSSGVRRIKAVLEY
;
A
#
# COMPACT_ATOMS: atom_id res chain seq x y z
N MET A 1 28.69 -17.45 -17.89
CA MET A 1 27.80 -16.62 -17.04
C MET A 1 28.66 -15.62 -16.26
N ARG A 2 28.29 -14.34 -16.26
CA ARG A 2 29.02 -13.27 -15.54
C ARG A 2 28.54 -13.17 -14.10
N LEU A 3 29.47 -13.04 -13.16
CA LEU A 3 29.15 -12.70 -11.78
C LEU A 3 28.92 -11.17 -11.71
N LEU A 4 27.69 -10.75 -11.38
CA LEU A 4 27.29 -9.35 -11.39
C LEU A 4 26.68 -8.93 -10.04
N LYS A 5 26.81 -7.64 -9.73
CA LYS A 5 26.01 -6.99 -8.68
C LYS A 5 24.67 -6.49 -9.24
N SER A 6 23.71 -6.26 -8.38
CA SER A 6 22.40 -5.70 -8.75
C SER A 6 22.52 -4.37 -9.50
N SER A 7 23.44 -3.49 -9.09
CA SER A 7 23.71 -2.21 -9.77
C SER A 7 24.26 -2.38 -11.19
N GLU A 8 25.09 -3.40 -11.40
CA GLU A 8 25.66 -3.72 -12.71
C GLU A 8 24.60 -4.31 -13.64
N LEU A 9 23.72 -5.19 -13.12
CA LEU A 9 22.61 -5.75 -13.91
C LEU A 9 21.65 -4.67 -14.38
N ARG A 10 21.23 -3.72 -13.49
CA ARG A 10 20.41 -2.57 -13.89
C ARG A 10 21.05 -1.79 -15.04
N LYS A 11 22.33 -1.47 -14.89
CA LYS A 11 23.07 -0.72 -15.90
C LYS A 11 23.14 -1.48 -17.23
N LEU A 12 23.52 -2.75 -17.21
CA LEU A 12 23.65 -3.57 -18.42
C LEU A 12 22.31 -3.69 -19.17
N TYR A 13 21.20 -3.88 -18.45
CA TYR A 13 19.88 -3.96 -19.05
C TYR A 13 19.49 -2.67 -19.77
N LEU A 14 19.65 -1.55 -19.09
CA LEU A 14 19.35 -0.23 -19.68
C LEU A 14 20.27 0.11 -20.84
N ASP A 15 21.56 -0.22 -20.77
CA ASP A 15 22.52 -0.01 -21.85
C ASP A 15 22.19 -0.88 -23.08
N PHE A 16 21.79 -2.16 -22.86
CA PHE A 16 21.35 -3.05 -23.93
C PHE A 16 20.15 -2.48 -24.68
N PHE A 17 19.11 -2.09 -23.95
CA PHE A 17 17.90 -1.57 -24.61
C PHE A 17 18.12 -0.18 -25.24
N ARG A 18 19.02 0.62 -24.70
CA ARG A 18 19.48 1.88 -25.34
C ARG A 18 20.16 1.58 -26.69
N GLU A 19 21.01 0.52 -26.78
CA GLU A 19 21.58 0.08 -28.05
C GLU A 19 20.52 -0.42 -29.05
N LYS A 20 19.37 -0.92 -28.56
CA LYS A 20 18.22 -1.33 -29.38
C LYS A 20 17.27 -0.16 -29.72
N GLY A 21 17.62 1.08 -29.35
CA GLY A 21 16.86 2.28 -29.69
C GLY A 21 15.70 2.58 -28.74
N HIS A 22 15.72 2.06 -27.52
CA HIS A 22 14.72 2.37 -26.50
C HIS A 22 15.09 3.64 -25.75
N ALA A 23 14.11 4.50 -25.50
CA ALA A 23 14.21 5.59 -24.54
C ALA A 23 14.18 5.04 -23.12
N ILE A 24 15.10 5.51 -22.28
CA ILE A 24 15.12 5.11 -20.87
C ILE A 24 14.26 6.09 -20.09
N ILE A 25 13.20 5.57 -19.49
CA ILE A 25 12.27 6.36 -18.69
C ILE A 25 12.51 6.14 -17.18
N PRO A 26 12.13 7.09 -16.31
CA PRO A 26 12.27 6.92 -14.87
C PRO A 26 11.23 5.94 -14.31
N SER A 27 11.58 5.25 -13.22
CA SER A 27 10.63 4.46 -12.44
C SER A 27 9.47 5.31 -11.94
N ALA A 28 8.26 4.88 -12.19
CA ALA A 28 7.06 5.54 -11.67
C ALA A 28 6.90 5.36 -10.15
N SER A 29 5.97 6.10 -9.56
CA SER A 29 5.54 5.92 -8.17
C SER A 29 4.99 4.51 -7.92
N LEU A 30 5.20 4.01 -6.70
CA LEU A 30 4.56 2.78 -6.22
C LEU A 30 3.05 2.95 -6.05
N ILE A 31 2.57 4.18 -5.92
CA ILE A 31 1.15 4.52 -5.76
C ILE A 31 0.58 4.90 -7.12
N PRO A 32 -0.33 4.10 -7.71
CA PRO A 32 -0.93 4.37 -9.02
C PRO A 32 -1.68 5.70 -9.08
N GLU A 33 -1.61 6.41 -10.22
CA GLU A 33 -2.26 7.71 -10.37
C GLU A 33 -3.74 7.63 -10.64
N ASN A 34 -4.14 6.77 -11.55
CA ASN A 34 -5.46 6.82 -12.16
C ASN A 34 -6.15 5.45 -12.18
N ASP A 35 -5.70 4.51 -11.35
CA ASP A 35 -6.29 3.19 -11.26
C ASP A 35 -6.74 2.88 -9.81
N PRO A 36 -8.02 3.07 -9.48
CA PRO A 36 -8.56 2.75 -8.16
C PRO A 36 -8.74 1.24 -7.93
N THR A 37 -8.50 0.40 -8.94
CA THR A 37 -8.69 -1.06 -8.84
C THR A 37 -7.49 -1.78 -8.24
N VAL A 38 -6.34 -1.12 -8.18
CA VAL A 38 -5.10 -1.66 -7.59
C VAL A 38 -4.52 -0.68 -6.58
N LEU A 39 -3.97 -1.22 -5.48
CA LEU A 39 -3.40 -0.40 -4.40
C LEU A 39 -1.99 0.09 -4.72
N PHE A 40 -1.20 -0.71 -5.43
CA PHE A 40 0.18 -0.43 -5.75
C PHE A 40 0.51 -0.75 -7.21
N THR A 41 1.58 -0.19 -7.72
CA THR A 41 2.17 -0.56 -9.01
C THR A 41 2.72 -1.99 -8.91
N THR A 42 2.09 -2.93 -9.61
CA THR A 42 2.36 -4.38 -9.50
C THR A 42 3.27 -4.91 -10.60
N ALA A 43 3.47 -4.14 -11.67
CA ALA A 43 4.27 -4.49 -12.84
C ALA A 43 4.73 -3.22 -13.57
N GLY A 44 5.77 -3.36 -14.39
CA GLY A 44 6.36 -2.26 -15.16
C GLY A 44 5.39 -1.60 -16.13
N MET A 45 4.47 -2.37 -16.71
CA MET A 45 3.48 -1.86 -17.65
C MET A 45 2.36 -1.04 -17.00
N HIS A 46 2.14 -1.16 -15.72
CA HIS A 46 0.99 -0.53 -15.05
C HIS A 46 0.93 0.99 -15.27
N PRO A 47 2.03 1.75 -15.12
CA PRO A 47 2.04 3.17 -15.45
C PRO A 47 1.85 3.47 -16.95
N LEU A 48 2.07 2.47 -17.80
CA LEU A 48 2.04 2.59 -19.27
C LEU A 48 0.71 2.17 -19.91
N VAL A 49 -0.28 1.75 -19.11
CA VAL A 49 -1.61 1.32 -19.60
C VAL A 49 -2.23 2.28 -20.62
N PRO A 50 -2.26 3.61 -20.45
CA PRO A 50 -2.81 4.53 -21.45
C PRO A 50 -2.12 4.41 -22.82
N TYR A 51 -0.81 4.19 -22.83
CA TYR A 51 0.00 4.10 -24.03
C TYR A 51 -0.15 2.74 -24.72
N LEU A 52 -0.28 1.67 -23.96
CA LEU A 52 -0.63 0.33 -24.44
C LEU A 52 -2.04 0.31 -25.05
N MET A 53 -2.92 1.20 -24.61
CA MET A 53 -4.25 1.40 -25.17
C MET A 53 -4.29 2.35 -26.39
N GLY A 54 -3.14 2.87 -26.85
CA GLY A 54 -3.00 3.64 -28.07
C GLY A 54 -2.72 5.14 -27.90
N ALA A 55 -2.59 5.66 -26.69
CA ALA A 55 -2.08 7.01 -26.48
C ALA A 55 -0.60 7.10 -26.92
N LYS A 56 -0.15 8.28 -27.35
CA LYS A 56 1.25 8.50 -27.72
C LYS A 56 2.09 8.83 -26.48
N HIS A 57 3.16 8.06 -26.27
CA HIS A 57 4.13 8.37 -25.23
C HIS A 57 5.09 9.48 -25.70
N PRO A 58 5.42 10.49 -24.85
CA PRO A 58 6.29 11.61 -25.24
C PRO A 58 7.69 11.17 -25.65
N GLU A 59 8.24 10.11 -25.05
CA GLU A 59 9.58 9.61 -25.33
C GLU A 59 9.63 8.62 -26.51
N GLY A 60 8.52 8.33 -27.19
CA GLY A 60 8.47 7.48 -28.35
C GLY A 60 7.79 6.12 -28.16
N THR A 61 8.07 5.18 -29.07
CA THR A 61 7.40 3.86 -29.15
C THR A 61 8.18 2.73 -28.50
N ARG A 62 9.48 2.93 -28.24
CA ARG A 62 10.36 1.95 -27.59
C ARG A 62 10.83 2.51 -26.25
N LEU A 63 10.45 1.87 -25.18
CA LEU A 63 10.74 2.32 -23.81
C LEU A 63 11.42 1.22 -23.01
N ALA A 64 12.27 1.60 -22.05
CA ALA A 64 12.80 0.67 -21.06
C ALA A 64 13.04 1.38 -19.72
N ASP A 65 12.87 0.65 -18.62
CA ASP A 65 13.18 1.15 -17.29
C ASP A 65 13.55 0.04 -16.29
N VAL A 66 13.71 0.46 -15.04
CA VAL A 66 13.75 -0.38 -13.86
C VAL A 66 12.62 0.07 -12.96
N GLN A 67 11.47 -0.59 -13.01
CA GLN A 67 10.28 -0.21 -12.29
C GLN A 67 10.22 -0.82 -10.89
N LYS A 68 10.00 0.02 -9.88
CA LYS A 68 9.64 -0.39 -8.53
C LYS A 68 8.24 -1.01 -8.52
N CYS A 69 8.10 -2.20 -7.96
CA CYS A 69 6.83 -2.94 -7.91
C CYS A 69 6.54 -3.47 -6.51
N ILE A 70 5.25 -3.58 -6.18
CA ILE A 70 4.78 -4.23 -4.94
C ILE A 70 3.68 -5.23 -5.28
N ARG A 71 3.85 -6.48 -4.81
CA ARG A 71 2.84 -7.53 -4.86
C ARG A 71 2.42 -7.92 -3.44
N THR A 72 1.19 -7.58 -3.08
CA THR A 72 0.65 -7.80 -1.73
C THR A 72 0.10 -9.20 -1.52
N GLY A 73 -0.20 -9.92 -2.59
CA GLY A 73 -0.60 -11.32 -2.53
C GLY A 73 0.46 -12.25 -1.95
N ASP A 74 1.72 -11.87 -2.09
CA ASP A 74 2.87 -12.69 -1.71
C ASP A 74 3.30 -12.49 -0.25
N ILE A 75 2.65 -11.62 0.52
CA ILE A 75 3.02 -11.29 1.92
C ILE A 75 3.16 -12.55 2.78
N ASP A 76 2.25 -13.52 2.64
CA ASP A 76 2.22 -14.72 3.47
C ASP A 76 3.25 -15.77 3.03
N GLU A 77 3.71 -15.70 1.77
CA GLU A 77 4.74 -16.57 1.20
C GLU A 77 6.16 -16.08 1.56
N VAL A 78 6.32 -14.79 1.88
CA VAL A 78 7.61 -14.22 2.28
C VAL A 78 8.19 -14.96 3.48
N GLY A 79 9.46 -15.33 3.34
CA GLY A 79 10.22 -16.18 4.27
C GLY A 79 10.78 -17.43 3.58
N ASP A 80 10.29 -17.76 2.38
CA ASP A 80 10.85 -18.76 1.48
C ASP A 80 12.12 -18.25 0.77
N THR A 81 12.52 -18.86 -0.34
CA THR A 81 13.76 -18.53 -1.05
C THR A 81 13.62 -17.46 -2.12
N SER A 82 12.41 -17.12 -2.57
CA SER A 82 12.22 -16.34 -3.80
C SER A 82 11.11 -15.29 -3.78
N HIS A 83 10.15 -15.36 -2.84
CA HIS A 83 9.08 -14.37 -2.78
C HIS A 83 9.52 -13.09 -2.06
N CYS A 84 9.18 -11.95 -2.67
CA CYS A 84 9.41 -10.61 -2.13
C CYS A 84 8.15 -9.78 -2.31
N THR A 85 7.81 -8.93 -1.32
CA THR A 85 6.69 -7.98 -1.44
C THR A 85 7.06 -6.78 -2.29
N PHE A 86 8.26 -6.22 -2.11
CA PHE A 86 8.87 -5.23 -2.99
C PHE A 86 9.90 -5.92 -3.88
N PHE A 87 9.91 -5.58 -5.16
CA PHE A 87 10.94 -6.03 -6.10
C PHE A 87 11.12 -5.01 -7.23
N GLU A 88 12.22 -5.15 -7.95
CA GLU A 88 12.50 -4.37 -9.12
C GLU A 88 12.25 -5.20 -10.37
N MET A 89 11.45 -4.65 -11.29
CA MET A 89 11.19 -5.23 -12.59
C MET A 89 11.95 -4.45 -13.66
N LEU A 90 12.86 -5.12 -14.34
CA LEU A 90 13.54 -4.61 -15.53
C LEU A 90 12.56 -4.79 -16.70
N GLY A 91 12.08 -3.68 -17.26
CA GLY A 91 11.03 -3.69 -18.30
C GLY A 91 11.47 -3.08 -19.61
N ASN A 92 10.98 -3.63 -20.71
CA ASN A 92 11.04 -2.99 -22.01
C ASN A 92 9.72 -3.13 -22.75
N TRP A 93 9.36 -2.07 -23.48
CA TRP A 93 8.06 -1.97 -24.16
C TRP A 93 8.22 -1.58 -25.61
N SER A 94 7.33 -2.14 -26.43
CA SER A 94 7.06 -1.70 -27.79
C SER A 94 5.61 -1.25 -27.90
N LEU A 95 5.39 0.01 -28.20
CA LEU A 95 4.08 0.61 -28.37
C LEU A 95 3.71 0.65 -29.85
N GLY A 96 3.32 -0.51 -30.41
CA GLY A 96 2.99 -0.67 -31.81
C GLY A 96 4.18 -0.58 -32.79
N ASP A 97 5.41 -0.82 -32.33
CA ASP A 97 6.63 -0.77 -33.15
C ASP A 97 7.08 -2.19 -33.54
N TYR A 98 7.83 -2.87 -32.68
CA TYR A 98 8.22 -4.28 -32.91
C TYR A 98 7.29 -5.23 -32.11
N PHE A 99 7.36 -6.53 -32.45
CA PHE A 99 6.52 -7.54 -31.81
C PHE A 99 7.31 -8.81 -31.45
N LYS A 100 6.70 -9.99 -31.50
CA LYS A 100 7.26 -11.29 -31.08
C LYS A 100 8.67 -11.56 -31.61
N LYS A 101 8.93 -11.27 -32.87
CA LYS A 101 10.19 -11.59 -33.54
C LYS A 101 11.39 -10.92 -32.87
N GLU A 102 11.31 -9.61 -32.67
CA GLU A 102 12.38 -8.80 -32.08
C GLU A 102 12.45 -9.01 -30.57
N SER A 103 11.29 -9.10 -29.88
CA SER A 103 11.24 -9.30 -28.44
C SER A 103 11.99 -10.58 -28.02
N ILE A 104 11.68 -11.70 -28.66
CA ILE A 104 12.33 -12.98 -28.44
C ILE A 104 13.83 -12.89 -28.76
N ALA A 105 14.20 -12.25 -29.86
CA ALA A 105 15.60 -12.08 -30.24
C ALA A 105 16.38 -11.24 -29.21
N TYR A 106 15.78 -10.16 -28.68
CA TYR A 106 16.40 -9.30 -27.66
C TYR A 106 16.59 -10.05 -26.35
N SER A 107 15.57 -10.79 -25.89
CA SER A 107 15.68 -11.61 -24.67
C SER A 107 16.78 -12.65 -24.81
N TRP A 108 16.83 -13.37 -25.93
CA TRP A 108 17.87 -14.36 -26.21
C TRP A 108 19.26 -13.75 -26.22
N GLU A 109 19.46 -12.67 -26.97
CA GLU A 109 20.75 -11.99 -27.07
C GLU A 109 21.23 -11.51 -25.70
N PHE A 110 20.34 -10.86 -24.92
CA PHE A 110 20.71 -10.34 -23.61
C PHE A 110 21.13 -11.46 -22.63
N LEU A 111 20.38 -12.55 -22.62
CA LEU A 111 20.67 -13.67 -21.71
C LEU A 111 21.92 -14.45 -22.10
N THR A 112 22.11 -14.77 -23.39
CA THR A 112 23.10 -15.76 -23.80
C THR A 112 24.41 -15.18 -24.32
N SER A 113 24.43 -13.93 -24.79
CA SER A 113 25.65 -13.30 -25.31
C SER A 113 26.67 -13.00 -24.19
N ASP A 114 27.93 -13.34 -24.43
CA ASP A 114 29.06 -13.03 -23.51
C ASP A 114 29.27 -11.52 -23.33
N LYS A 115 28.81 -10.70 -24.27
CA LYS A 115 28.80 -9.24 -24.13
C LYS A 115 27.90 -8.82 -22.96
N TRP A 116 26.79 -9.54 -22.74
CA TRP A 116 25.79 -9.23 -21.75
C TRP A 116 25.85 -10.17 -20.55
N LEU A 117 24.90 -11.11 -20.40
CA LEU A 117 24.87 -11.99 -19.22
C LEU A 117 25.66 -13.29 -19.38
N GLY A 118 25.78 -13.83 -20.60
CA GLY A 118 26.51 -15.07 -20.91
C GLY A 118 25.97 -16.28 -20.16
N ILE A 119 24.65 -16.37 -19.97
CA ILE A 119 24.00 -17.51 -19.35
C ILE A 119 24.11 -18.70 -20.32
N ASP A 120 24.43 -19.87 -19.81
CA ASP A 120 24.48 -21.11 -20.56
C ASP A 120 23.07 -21.43 -21.10
N LYS A 121 22.96 -21.49 -22.43
CA LYS A 121 21.70 -21.75 -23.12
C LYS A 121 21.05 -23.08 -22.72
N ASP A 122 21.85 -24.08 -22.34
CA ASP A 122 21.36 -25.40 -21.94
C ASP A 122 20.71 -25.35 -20.53
N LYS A 123 20.83 -24.24 -19.81
CA LYS A 123 20.15 -23.95 -18.55
C LYS A 123 18.84 -23.20 -18.71
N LEU A 124 18.50 -22.75 -19.92
CA LEU A 124 17.30 -21.97 -20.18
C LEU A 124 16.15 -22.85 -20.68
N TYR A 125 14.99 -22.64 -20.11
CA TYR A 125 13.74 -23.30 -20.46
C TYR A 125 12.67 -22.24 -20.76
N PHE A 126 11.73 -22.58 -21.61
CA PHE A 126 10.77 -21.62 -22.16
C PHE A 126 9.37 -22.18 -22.09
N THR A 127 8.38 -21.29 -21.93
CA THR A 127 6.97 -21.65 -22.03
C THR A 127 6.29 -20.82 -23.10
N CYS A 128 5.22 -21.34 -23.67
CA CYS A 128 4.38 -20.66 -24.66
C CYS A 128 2.92 -20.99 -24.36
N PHE A 129 2.03 -20.09 -24.71
CA PHE A 129 0.59 -20.27 -24.51
C PHE A 129 0.05 -21.46 -25.31
N ALA A 130 -0.64 -22.38 -24.64
CA ALA A 130 -1.20 -23.60 -25.23
C ALA A 130 -2.43 -23.35 -26.12
N GLY A 131 -3.05 -22.17 -26.00
CA GLY A 131 -4.31 -21.82 -26.66
C GLY A 131 -5.53 -22.23 -25.86
N ASP A 132 -6.61 -21.48 -25.99
CA ASP A 132 -7.93 -21.76 -25.46
C ASP A 132 -9.05 -21.20 -26.36
N ALA A 133 -10.27 -21.01 -25.82
CA ALA A 133 -11.39 -20.46 -26.59
C ALA A 133 -11.22 -18.95 -26.91
N ASP A 134 -10.40 -18.22 -26.15
CA ASP A 134 -10.22 -16.78 -26.31
C ASP A 134 -9.08 -16.43 -27.27
N ALA A 135 -8.03 -17.27 -27.33
CA ALA A 135 -6.87 -17.03 -28.17
C ALA A 135 -6.22 -18.34 -28.68
N PRO A 136 -5.65 -18.35 -29.89
CA PRO A 136 -5.02 -19.53 -30.45
C PRO A 136 -3.72 -19.88 -29.72
N ARG A 137 -3.28 -21.15 -29.90
CA ARG A 137 -1.97 -21.61 -29.44
C ARG A 137 -0.86 -20.79 -30.07
N ASP A 138 0.10 -20.35 -29.29
CA ASP A 138 1.23 -19.52 -29.75
C ASP A 138 2.36 -20.37 -30.35
N THR A 139 2.10 -20.89 -31.55
CA THR A 139 3.11 -21.63 -32.32
C THR A 139 4.22 -20.72 -32.85
N TYR A 140 3.92 -19.42 -33.05
CA TYR A 140 4.92 -18.48 -33.55
C TYR A 140 6.07 -18.29 -32.53
N SER A 141 5.76 -18.07 -31.26
CA SER A 141 6.78 -17.92 -30.23
C SER A 141 7.60 -19.19 -30.08
N HIS A 142 6.96 -20.37 -30.08
CA HIS A 142 7.66 -21.66 -30.07
C HIS A 142 8.67 -21.78 -31.21
N ASP A 143 8.21 -21.59 -32.47
CA ASP A 143 9.04 -21.74 -33.65
C ASP A 143 10.18 -20.71 -33.66
N ARG A 144 9.90 -19.51 -33.17
CA ARG A 144 10.91 -18.46 -33.01
C ARG A 144 12.01 -18.83 -32.02
N TRP A 145 11.67 -19.44 -30.87
CA TRP A 145 12.67 -19.96 -29.95
C TRP A 145 13.54 -21.05 -30.61
N VAL A 146 12.93 -21.96 -31.36
CA VAL A 146 13.68 -22.99 -32.10
C VAL A 146 14.62 -22.37 -33.15
N GLU A 147 14.16 -21.35 -33.90
CA GLU A 147 15.00 -20.59 -34.83
C GLU A 147 16.20 -19.91 -34.14
N MET A 148 16.04 -19.48 -32.88
CA MET A 148 17.12 -18.89 -32.09
C MET A 148 18.11 -19.95 -31.55
N GLY A 149 17.84 -21.23 -31.74
CA GLY A 149 18.69 -22.35 -31.37
C GLY A 149 18.37 -22.99 -30.03
N VAL A 150 17.15 -22.78 -29.52
CA VAL A 150 16.64 -23.49 -28.34
C VAL A 150 16.28 -24.91 -28.72
N ASP A 151 16.67 -25.90 -27.90
CA ASP A 151 16.23 -27.28 -28.05
C ASP A 151 14.70 -27.37 -27.86
N PRO A 152 13.93 -27.93 -28.77
CA PRO A 152 12.48 -28.09 -28.63
C PRO A 152 12.04 -28.78 -27.33
N SER A 153 12.88 -29.65 -26.75
CA SER A 153 12.60 -30.30 -25.46
C SER A 153 12.64 -29.34 -24.26
N HIS A 154 13.16 -28.12 -24.42
CA HIS A 154 13.19 -27.06 -23.42
C HIS A 154 12.00 -26.10 -23.55
N ILE A 155 11.07 -26.32 -24.50
CA ILE A 155 9.92 -25.45 -24.75
C ILE A 155 8.63 -26.19 -24.38
N PHE A 156 7.83 -25.61 -23.49
CA PHE A 156 6.58 -26.19 -22.99
C PHE A 156 5.39 -25.33 -23.37
N TYR A 157 4.27 -25.96 -23.66
CA TYR A 157 3.00 -25.26 -23.85
C TYR A 157 2.19 -25.38 -22.57
N LEU A 158 1.87 -24.25 -21.95
CA LEU A 158 1.09 -24.19 -20.73
C LEU A 158 -0.24 -23.44 -20.96
N ASP A 159 -1.17 -23.65 -20.05
CA ASP A 159 -2.51 -23.06 -20.11
C ASP A 159 -2.52 -21.56 -19.76
N LYS A 160 -3.70 -20.95 -19.85
CA LYS A 160 -3.92 -19.52 -19.56
C LYS A 160 -3.52 -19.11 -18.14
N LYS A 161 -3.51 -20.03 -17.20
CA LYS A 161 -3.09 -19.75 -15.83
C LYS A 161 -1.58 -19.43 -15.76
N HIS A 162 -0.79 -19.97 -16.67
CA HIS A 162 0.67 -19.89 -16.66
C HIS A 162 1.25 -19.02 -17.80
N ASN A 163 0.57 -18.96 -18.95
CA ASN A 163 1.06 -18.20 -20.11
C ASN A 163 0.07 -17.18 -20.63
N TRP A 164 -0.53 -16.43 -19.72
CA TRP A 164 -1.35 -15.26 -20.05
C TRP A 164 -1.18 -14.20 -18.99
N TRP A 165 -0.82 -13.00 -19.38
CA TRP A 165 -0.65 -11.89 -18.45
C TRP A 165 -1.62 -10.74 -18.71
N GLY A 166 -2.04 -10.10 -17.63
CA GLY A 166 -2.92 -8.94 -17.64
C GLY A 166 -4.43 -9.27 -17.66
N PRO A 167 -5.25 -8.28 -17.45
CA PRO A 167 -4.86 -6.89 -17.12
C PRO A 167 -4.30 -6.75 -15.71
N ALA A 168 -3.58 -5.65 -15.43
CA ALA A 168 -3.08 -5.32 -14.10
C ALA A 168 -4.21 -5.10 -13.08
N GLY A 169 -5.38 -4.60 -13.54
CA GLY A 169 -6.61 -4.43 -12.77
C GLY A 169 -7.73 -5.34 -13.27
N ILE A 170 -8.97 -4.88 -13.17
CA ILE A 170 -10.16 -5.65 -13.59
C ILE A 170 -10.28 -5.68 -15.11
N THR A 171 -9.95 -4.58 -15.78
CA THR A 171 -10.02 -4.40 -17.24
C THR A 171 -8.71 -3.82 -17.76
N GLY A 172 -8.42 -3.97 -19.05
CA GLY A 172 -7.23 -3.37 -19.65
C GLY A 172 -6.48 -4.31 -20.59
N PRO A 173 -5.28 -3.87 -21.05
CA PRO A 173 -4.48 -4.62 -22.01
C PRO A 173 -3.96 -5.92 -21.40
N CYS A 174 -3.97 -6.98 -22.20
CA CYS A 174 -3.56 -8.33 -21.83
C CYS A 174 -3.20 -9.16 -23.06
N GLY A 175 -2.63 -10.31 -22.84
CA GLY A 175 -2.34 -11.24 -23.94
C GLY A 175 -1.54 -12.47 -23.53
N PRO A 176 -1.32 -13.39 -24.48
CA PRO A 176 -0.46 -14.53 -24.29
C PRO A 176 0.98 -14.10 -24.05
N ASP A 177 1.71 -14.90 -23.34
CA ASP A 177 3.12 -14.64 -23.05
C ASP A 177 4.01 -15.86 -23.32
N THR A 178 5.31 -15.61 -23.27
CA THR A 178 6.36 -16.62 -23.29
C THR A 178 7.34 -16.29 -22.17
N GLU A 179 7.41 -17.19 -21.20
CA GLU A 179 8.26 -17.01 -20.03
C GLU A 179 9.59 -17.74 -20.21
N ILE A 180 10.63 -17.24 -19.56
CA ILE A 180 11.98 -17.77 -19.59
C ILE A 180 12.38 -18.19 -18.19
N PHE A 181 12.75 -19.44 -18.05
CA PHE A 181 13.13 -20.06 -16.79
C PHE A 181 14.59 -20.47 -16.80
N TYR A 182 15.21 -20.41 -15.62
CA TYR A 182 16.55 -20.93 -15.38
C TYR A 182 16.49 -22.26 -14.62
N ASP A 183 17.17 -23.29 -15.10
CA ASP A 183 17.34 -24.56 -14.38
C ASP A 183 18.34 -24.38 -13.23
N THR A 184 17.84 -24.38 -11.99
CA THR A 184 18.64 -24.22 -10.76
C THR A 184 19.55 -25.41 -10.47
N GLY A 185 19.41 -26.51 -11.21
CA GLY A 185 20.14 -27.77 -10.97
C GLY A 185 19.50 -28.67 -9.92
N LYS A 186 18.40 -28.27 -9.30
CA LYS A 186 17.64 -29.16 -8.41
C LYS A 186 17.08 -30.36 -9.16
N PRO A 187 16.90 -31.52 -8.51
CA PRO A 187 16.27 -32.68 -9.14
C PRO A 187 14.81 -32.41 -9.50
N LYS A 188 14.30 -33.09 -10.51
CA LYS A 188 12.87 -33.11 -10.82
C LYS A 188 12.07 -33.64 -9.63
N CYS A 189 10.96 -33.01 -9.27
CA CYS A 189 10.08 -33.45 -8.19
C CYS A 189 9.20 -34.66 -8.58
N CYS A 190 8.93 -34.84 -9.89
CA CYS A 190 8.18 -35.94 -10.47
C CYS A 190 8.61 -36.15 -11.93
N PRO A 191 8.23 -37.25 -12.60
CA PRO A 191 8.55 -37.49 -14.01
C PRO A 191 8.04 -36.39 -14.95
N GLU A 192 6.88 -35.81 -14.66
CA GLU A 192 6.22 -34.74 -15.42
C GLU A 192 6.65 -33.33 -15.00
N CYS A 193 7.70 -33.21 -14.20
CA CYS A 193 8.21 -31.91 -13.71
C CYS A 193 8.61 -31.00 -14.88
N ASP A 194 7.92 -29.88 -14.99
CA ASP A 194 8.10 -28.84 -15.98
C ASP A 194 8.12 -27.43 -15.32
N PRO A 195 8.25 -26.33 -16.07
CA PRO A 195 8.26 -24.98 -15.51
C PRO A 195 7.03 -24.56 -14.71
N SER A 196 5.90 -25.23 -14.83
CA SER A 196 4.69 -24.95 -14.01
C SER A 196 4.80 -25.48 -12.58
N CYS A 197 5.82 -26.31 -12.29
CA CYS A 197 6.03 -26.90 -10.96
C CYS A 197 6.64 -25.89 -9.99
N SER A 198 6.06 -25.78 -8.79
CA SER A 198 6.57 -24.94 -7.69
C SER A 198 7.74 -25.53 -6.90
N CYS A 199 8.38 -26.61 -7.40
CA CYS A 199 9.46 -27.31 -6.69
C CYS A 199 10.80 -26.54 -6.66
N GLY A 200 10.92 -25.44 -7.39
CA GLY A 200 12.12 -24.61 -7.46
C GLY A 200 13.21 -25.15 -8.36
N LYS A 201 12.94 -26.17 -9.22
CA LYS A 201 13.86 -26.60 -10.25
C LYS A 201 13.98 -25.54 -11.34
N TYR A 202 12.87 -25.03 -11.80
CA TYR A 202 12.80 -23.99 -12.81
C TYR A 202 12.43 -22.66 -12.13
N LEU A 203 13.32 -21.68 -12.20
CA LEU A 203 13.11 -20.34 -11.66
C LEU A 203 12.80 -19.39 -12.81
N GLU A 204 11.58 -18.85 -12.85
CA GLU A 204 11.22 -17.81 -13.80
C GLU A 204 12.09 -16.57 -13.58
N ILE A 205 12.76 -16.12 -14.64
CA ILE A 205 13.63 -14.94 -14.64
C ILE A 205 13.12 -13.81 -15.53
N TRP A 206 12.37 -14.11 -16.60
CA TRP A 206 11.87 -13.11 -17.55
C TRP A 206 10.56 -13.55 -18.18
N ASN A 207 9.62 -12.63 -18.35
CA ASN A 207 8.39 -12.85 -19.10
C ASN A 207 8.28 -11.85 -20.26
N ASN A 208 7.97 -12.35 -21.48
CA ASN A 208 7.65 -11.55 -22.65
C ASN A 208 6.15 -11.65 -22.94
N VAL A 209 5.42 -10.58 -22.66
CA VAL A 209 3.97 -10.51 -22.87
C VAL A 209 3.67 -9.86 -24.21
N PHE A 210 2.81 -10.49 -24.98
CA PHE A 210 2.35 -10.01 -26.28
C PHE A 210 0.92 -9.48 -26.15
N MET A 211 0.80 -8.18 -25.91
CA MET A 211 -0.48 -7.54 -25.65
C MET A 211 -1.25 -7.34 -26.95
N GLU A 212 -2.15 -8.24 -27.20
CA GLU A 212 -3.02 -8.29 -28.39
C GLU A 212 -4.48 -7.99 -28.06
N TYR A 213 -4.88 -8.06 -26.78
CA TYR A 213 -6.27 -7.99 -26.34
C TYR A 213 -6.47 -6.92 -25.25
N ASN A 214 -7.72 -6.44 -25.18
CA ASN A 214 -8.23 -5.62 -24.10
C ASN A 214 -9.37 -6.37 -23.40
N LYS A 215 -9.22 -6.75 -22.14
CA LYS A 215 -10.25 -7.38 -21.35
C LYS A 215 -11.31 -6.35 -20.94
N GLN A 216 -12.57 -6.66 -21.22
CA GLN A 216 -13.73 -5.83 -20.92
C GLN A 216 -14.31 -6.15 -19.53
N ALA A 217 -15.20 -5.27 -19.03
CA ALA A 217 -15.86 -5.45 -17.73
C ALA A 217 -16.78 -6.69 -17.67
N ASP A 218 -17.29 -7.14 -18.81
CA ASP A 218 -18.10 -8.36 -18.93
C ASP A 218 -17.24 -9.64 -19.01
N GLY A 219 -15.91 -9.50 -18.97
CA GLY A 219 -14.94 -10.60 -19.05
C GLY A 219 -14.53 -10.99 -20.47
N SER A 220 -15.11 -10.40 -21.51
CA SER A 220 -14.73 -10.66 -22.90
C SER A 220 -13.39 -10.03 -23.27
N TYR A 221 -12.75 -10.55 -24.33
CA TYR A 221 -11.49 -10.06 -24.86
C TYR A 221 -11.71 -9.46 -26.24
N VAL A 222 -11.36 -8.18 -26.41
CA VAL A 222 -11.45 -7.47 -27.68
C VAL A 222 -10.04 -7.20 -28.21
N PRO A 223 -9.72 -7.44 -29.49
CA PRO A 223 -8.41 -7.12 -30.05
C PRO A 223 -8.04 -5.63 -29.83
N LEU A 224 -6.78 -5.38 -29.46
CA LEU A 224 -6.22 -4.03 -29.41
C LEU A 224 -6.05 -3.46 -30.83
N ALA A 225 -6.10 -2.13 -30.93
CA ALA A 225 -5.85 -1.43 -32.20
C ALA A 225 -4.39 -1.54 -32.66
N GLN A 226 -3.48 -1.81 -31.76
CA GLN A 226 -2.05 -2.04 -32.02
C GLN A 226 -1.55 -3.22 -31.20
N HIS A 227 -0.57 -3.94 -31.73
CA HIS A 227 0.12 -4.99 -31.00
C HIS A 227 1.26 -4.38 -30.21
N ASN A 228 1.34 -4.68 -28.92
CA ASN A 228 2.39 -4.16 -28.05
C ASN A 228 3.20 -5.31 -27.46
N VAL A 229 4.43 -4.98 -27.09
CA VAL A 229 5.28 -5.84 -26.27
C VAL A 229 5.39 -5.21 -24.90
N ASP A 230 5.18 -6.02 -23.88
CA ASP A 230 5.50 -5.73 -22.48
C ASP A 230 6.41 -6.85 -21.99
N THR A 231 7.53 -6.51 -21.39
CA THR A 231 8.39 -7.54 -20.78
C THR A 231 8.73 -7.19 -19.36
N GLY A 232 8.90 -8.21 -18.53
CA GLY A 232 9.31 -8.06 -17.14
C GLY A 232 10.35 -9.09 -16.74
N MET A 233 11.58 -8.63 -16.48
CA MET A 233 12.63 -9.44 -15.88
C MET A 233 12.74 -9.11 -14.39
N GLY A 234 12.56 -10.11 -13.51
CA GLY A 234 12.74 -9.94 -12.08
C GLY A 234 14.21 -9.74 -11.73
N LEU A 235 14.59 -8.56 -11.22
CA LEU A 235 15.98 -8.27 -10.86
C LEU A 235 16.49 -9.23 -9.80
N ASP A 236 15.75 -9.39 -8.68
CA ASP A 236 16.17 -10.20 -7.54
C ASP A 236 16.40 -11.68 -7.92
N ARG A 237 15.52 -12.25 -8.76
CA ARG A 237 15.65 -13.65 -9.25
C ARG A 237 16.80 -13.81 -10.23
N THR A 238 16.94 -12.88 -11.17
CA THR A 238 18.04 -12.90 -12.14
C THR A 238 19.39 -12.75 -11.47
N ILE A 239 19.51 -11.84 -10.49
CA ILE A 239 20.77 -11.65 -9.77
C ILE A 239 21.12 -12.85 -8.89
N ALA A 240 20.13 -13.53 -8.28
CA ALA A 240 20.36 -14.78 -7.55
C ALA A 240 20.95 -15.85 -8.47
N THR A 241 20.40 -15.98 -9.69
CA THR A 241 20.95 -16.88 -10.73
C THR A 241 22.38 -16.53 -11.09
N LEU A 242 22.67 -15.24 -11.36
CA LEU A 242 24.01 -14.78 -11.77
C LEU A 242 25.05 -14.89 -10.65
N GLN A 243 24.65 -14.74 -9.40
CA GLN A 243 25.53 -14.90 -8.24
C GLN A 243 25.65 -16.37 -7.78
N GLY A 244 24.86 -17.27 -8.37
CA GLY A 244 24.89 -18.69 -8.06
C GLY A 244 24.45 -19.02 -6.64
N VAL A 245 23.50 -18.25 -6.09
CA VAL A 245 22.95 -18.43 -4.74
C VAL A 245 21.54 -19.04 -4.78
N GLU A 246 21.18 -19.75 -3.70
CA GLU A 246 19.89 -20.46 -3.64
C GLU A 246 18.69 -19.57 -3.36
N SER A 247 18.93 -18.41 -2.75
CA SER A 247 17.87 -17.50 -2.35
C SER A 247 18.15 -16.08 -2.79
N VAL A 248 17.10 -15.34 -3.16
CA VAL A 248 17.19 -13.90 -3.44
C VAL A 248 17.73 -13.12 -2.24
N TYR A 249 17.49 -13.61 -1.03
CA TYR A 249 17.98 -13.02 0.22
C TYR A 249 19.49 -13.20 0.45
N ASP A 250 20.13 -14.07 -0.31
CA ASP A 250 21.58 -14.29 -0.27
C ASP A 250 22.35 -13.36 -1.23
N THR A 251 21.62 -12.57 -2.02
CA THR A 251 22.20 -11.65 -3.00
C THR A 251 22.68 -10.34 -2.39
N ASP A 252 23.45 -9.57 -3.16
CA ASP A 252 23.89 -8.24 -2.76
C ASP A 252 22.72 -7.26 -2.55
N ALA A 253 21.52 -7.55 -3.05
CA ALA A 253 20.31 -6.79 -2.78
C ALA A 253 19.85 -6.86 -1.32
N PHE A 254 20.22 -7.91 -0.59
CA PHE A 254 19.78 -8.12 0.79
C PHE A 254 20.92 -8.26 1.81
N THR A 255 22.13 -8.63 1.40
CA THR A 255 23.23 -8.96 2.34
C THR A 255 23.55 -7.83 3.32
N GLY A 256 23.47 -6.57 2.91
CA GLY A 256 23.65 -5.41 3.81
C GLY A 256 22.53 -5.29 4.85
N ILE A 257 21.29 -5.56 4.45
CA ILE A 257 20.11 -5.53 5.33
C ILE A 257 20.17 -6.69 6.31
N ILE A 258 20.45 -7.89 5.83
CA ILE A 258 20.61 -9.13 6.64
C ILE A 258 21.70 -8.91 7.71
N LYS A 259 22.86 -8.36 7.32
CA LYS A 259 23.95 -8.06 8.26
C LYS A 259 23.50 -7.11 9.38
N THR A 260 22.74 -6.09 9.06
CA THR A 260 22.18 -5.17 10.07
C THR A 260 21.26 -5.92 11.04
N ILE A 261 20.44 -6.86 10.54
CA ILE A 261 19.56 -7.68 11.39
C ILE A 261 20.39 -8.62 12.28
N GLU A 262 21.51 -9.19 11.79
CA GLU A 262 22.45 -9.98 12.59
C GLU A 262 23.03 -9.15 13.75
N GLU A 263 23.52 -7.96 13.44
CA GLU A 263 24.10 -7.04 14.44
C GLU A 263 23.08 -6.63 15.53
N LEU A 264 21.81 -6.44 15.17
CA LEU A 264 20.75 -6.08 16.10
C LEU A 264 20.25 -7.25 16.96
N SER A 265 20.17 -8.45 16.37
CA SER A 265 19.61 -9.64 17.02
C SER A 265 20.64 -10.47 17.79
N GLY A 266 21.92 -10.34 17.43
CA GLY A 266 22.99 -11.21 17.93
C GLY A 266 22.90 -12.66 17.44
N LYS A 267 22.04 -12.95 16.45
CA LYS A 267 21.88 -14.24 15.79
C LYS A 267 22.48 -14.20 14.39
N HIS A 268 22.84 -15.36 13.85
CA HIS A 268 23.32 -15.46 12.48
C HIS A 268 22.23 -15.96 11.54
N TYR A 269 22.18 -15.38 10.36
CA TYR A 269 21.32 -15.84 9.28
C TYR A 269 21.63 -17.31 8.95
N LYS A 270 20.59 -18.14 8.82
CA LYS A 270 20.68 -19.59 8.62
C LYS A 270 21.06 -20.44 9.86
N ASP A 271 21.03 -19.88 11.07
CA ASP A 271 21.20 -20.69 12.30
C ASP A 271 20.17 -21.81 12.44
N SER A 272 18.92 -21.55 12.03
CA SER A 272 17.84 -22.54 11.91
C SER A 272 16.84 -22.14 10.82
N PRO A 273 15.97 -23.04 10.36
CA PRO A 273 14.90 -22.69 9.42
C PRO A 273 13.99 -21.54 9.91
N GLU A 274 13.63 -21.54 11.20
CA GLU A 274 12.79 -20.51 11.83
C GLU A 274 13.51 -19.16 11.89
N VAL A 275 14.79 -19.16 12.25
CA VAL A 275 15.63 -17.95 12.27
C VAL A 275 15.78 -17.42 10.84
N THR A 276 16.10 -18.30 9.88
CA THR A 276 16.22 -17.93 8.46
C THR A 276 14.96 -17.26 7.94
N ARG A 277 13.78 -17.88 8.21
CA ARG A 277 12.48 -17.34 7.83
C ARG A 277 12.24 -15.96 8.46
N ALA A 278 12.51 -15.81 9.73
CA ALA A 278 12.33 -14.55 10.45
C ALA A 278 13.23 -13.43 9.89
N PHE A 279 14.50 -13.71 9.57
CA PHE A 279 15.40 -12.76 8.92
C PHE A 279 14.85 -12.27 7.59
N ARG A 280 14.39 -13.19 6.74
CA ARG A 280 13.82 -12.87 5.42
C ARG A 280 12.59 -11.99 5.52
N ILE A 281 11.69 -12.32 6.45
CA ILE A 281 10.46 -11.51 6.67
C ILE A 281 10.80 -10.11 7.13
N VAL A 282 11.70 -9.94 8.10
CA VAL A 282 12.10 -8.61 8.58
C VAL A 282 12.78 -7.83 7.46
N ALA A 283 13.70 -8.45 6.73
CA ALA A 283 14.43 -7.80 5.63
C ALA A 283 13.49 -7.35 4.51
N ASP A 284 12.62 -8.23 4.02
CA ASP A 284 11.67 -7.92 2.95
C ASP A 284 10.68 -6.83 3.37
N HIS A 285 10.02 -7.02 4.51
CA HIS A 285 8.94 -6.14 4.92
C HIS A 285 9.43 -4.74 5.28
N ILE A 286 10.62 -4.60 5.88
CA ILE A 286 11.19 -3.28 6.14
C ILE A 286 11.72 -2.66 4.84
N ARG A 287 12.26 -3.46 3.88
CA ARG A 287 12.58 -2.95 2.54
C ARG A 287 11.32 -2.38 1.88
N CYS A 288 10.24 -3.14 1.82
CA CYS A 288 8.97 -2.70 1.23
C CYS A 288 8.40 -1.47 1.93
N ALA A 289 8.32 -1.48 3.26
CA ALA A 289 7.81 -0.35 4.05
C ALA A 289 8.64 0.93 3.84
N THR A 290 9.97 0.81 3.74
CA THR A 290 10.88 1.93 3.46
C THR A 290 10.57 2.56 2.10
N PHE A 291 10.35 1.75 1.06
CA PHE A 291 9.99 2.25 -0.26
C PHE A 291 8.59 2.89 -0.31
N ILE A 292 7.59 2.33 0.38
CA ILE A 292 6.25 2.93 0.46
C ILE A 292 6.29 4.27 1.19
N LEU A 293 6.96 4.34 2.35
CA LEU A 293 7.08 5.57 3.15
C LEU A 293 7.89 6.65 2.44
N GLY A 294 8.91 6.23 1.68
CA GLY A 294 9.80 7.10 0.90
C GLY A 294 9.23 7.55 -0.44
N ASP A 295 8.14 6.94 -0.91
CA ASP A 295 7.52 7.30 -2.19
C ASP A 295 7.09 8.77 -2.19
N PRO A 296 7.27 9.51 -3.30
CA PRO A 296 6.88 10.91 -3.41
C PRO A 296 5.41 11.19 -3.09
N ARG A 297 4.53 10.23 -3.34
CA ARG A 297 3.09 10.32 -3.02
C ARG A 297 2.75 10.00 -1.58
N GLY A 298 3.69 9.42 -0.85
CA GLY A 298 3.73 9.30 0.59
C GLY A 298 2.48 8.73 1.26
N VAL A 299 2.46 7.42 1.46
CA VAL A 299 1.46 6.73 2.29
C VAL A 299 2.00 6.58 3.71
N THR A 300 1.12 6.73 4.71
CA THR A 300 1.42 6.46 6.12
C THR A 300 0.55 5.31 6.64
N PRO A 301 0.98 4.59 7.70
CA PRO A 301 0.20 3.49 8.26
C PRO A 301 -1.22 3.92 8.67
N SER A 302 -2.23 3.25 8.13
CA SER A 302 -3.65 3.54 8.40
C SER A 302 -4.49 2.26 8.52
N ASN A 303 -5.82 2.39 8.64
CA ASN A 303 -6.73 1.25 8.70
C ASN A 303 -7.37 0.91 7.34
N VAL A 304 -7.01 1.63 6.29
CA VAL A 304 -7.62 1.49 4.96
C VAL A 304 -6.56 1.50 3.86
N ASP A 305 -6.88 0.87 2.75
CA ASP A 305 -6.16 0.91 1.48
C ASP A 305 -4.64 0.64 1.61
N GLN A 306 -3.80 1.38 0.91
CA GLN A 306 -2.34 1.25 0.93
C GLN A 306 -1.76 1.37 2.36
N GLY A 307 -2.35 2.25 3.18
CA GLY A 307 -1.89 2.44 4.57
C GLY A 307 -2.15 1.23 5.46
N TYR A 308 -3.19 0.43 5.17
CA TYR A 308 -3.44 -0.84 5.85
C TYR A 308 -2.37 -1.89 5.50
N ILE A 309 -2.02 -2.02 4.23
CA ILE A 309 -0.96 -2.92 3.77
C ILE A 309 0.38 -2.53 4.39
N LEU A 310 0.74 -1.25 4.34
CA LEU A 310 1.95 -0.74 4.98
C LEU A 310 1.99 -1.08 6.47
N ARG A 311 0.89 -0.86 7.18
CA ARG A 311 0.76 -1.22 8.59
C ARG A 311 0.92 -2.72 8.82
N ARG A 312 0.32 -3.57 7.98
CA ARG A 312 0.45 -5.04 8.06
C ARG A 312 1.91 -5.48 7.91
N LEU A 313 2.64 -4.93 6.92
CA LEU A 313 4.06 -5.21 6.70
C LEU A 313 4.91 -4.82 7.91
N ILE A 314 4.77 -3.59 8.41
CA ILE A 314 5.53 -3.10 9.58
C ILE A 314 5.25 -3.99 10.79
N ARG A 315 3.99 -4.27 11.09
CA ARG A 315 3.60 -5.09 12.24
C ARG A 315 4.10 -6.51 12.14
N ARG A 316 4.08 -7.11 10.95
CA ARG A 316 4.63 -8.45 10.73
C ARG A 316 6.15 -8.43 10.94
N ALA A 317 6.87 -7.43 10.45
CA ALA A 317 8.29 -7.25 10.74
C ALA A 317 8.56 -7.11 12.24
N ILE A 318 7.77 -6.32 13.00
CA ILE A 318 7.89 -6.17 14.47
C ILE A 318 7.78 -7.53 15.16
N ARG A 319 6.80 -8.36 14.78
CA ARG A 319 6.60 -9.68 15.36
C ARG A 319 7.83 -10.57 15.19
N PHE A 320 8.37 -10.65 13.96
CA PHE A 320 9.55 -11.47 13.69
C PHE A 320 10.84 -10.87 14.25
N ALA A 321 10.96 -9.55 14.32
CA ALA A 321 12.06 -8.88 15.00
C ALA A 321 12.09 -9.23 16.50
N MET A 322 10.92 -9.24 17.16
CA MET A 322 10.81 -9.67 18.56
C MET A 322 11.19 -11.15 18.71
N GLN A 323 10.81 -12.04 17.78
CA GLN A 323 11.20 -13.46 17.78
C GLN A 323 12.73 -13.62 17.62
N LEU A 324 13.36 -12.76 16.84
CA LEU A 324 14.81 -12.72 16.70
C LEU A 324 15.53 -12.16 17.92
N GLY A 325 14.83 -11.48 18.82
CA GLY A 325 15.40 -10.81 19.99
C GLY A 325 15.93 -9.41 19.69
N ILE A 326 15.52 -8.81 18.58
CA ILE A 326 15.87 -7.42 18.25
C ILE A 326 15.23 -6.51 19.30
N PRO A 327 15.99 -5.56 19.88
CA PRO A 327 15.44 -4.59 20.85
C PRO A 327 14.31 -3.74 20.26
N ASP A 328 13.42 -3.27 21.11
CA ASP A 328 12.33 -2.37 20.74
C ASP A 328 12.85 -1.10 20.03
N ASN A 329 12.09 -0.60 19.06
CA ASN A 329 12.38 0.62 18.32
C ASN A 329 13.74 0.60 17.60
N LYS A 330 14.02 -0.49 16.87
CA LYS A 330 15.23 -0.69 16.07
C LYS A 330 14.96 -1.00 14.58
N LEU A 331 13.70 -1.03 14.16
CA LEU A 331 13.38 -1.25 12.75
C LEU A 331 13.77 -0.05 11.87
N ASP A 332 13.87 1.14 12.45
CA ASP A 332 14.45 2.32 11.81
C ASP A 332 15.92 2.09 11.38
N THR A 333 16.70 1.37 12.19
CA THR A 333 18.09 1.01 11.87
C THR A 333 18.14 0.08 10.65
N VAL A 334 17.21 -0.89 10.55
CA VAL A 334 17.08 -1.75 9.38
C VAL A 334 16.68 -0.94 8.14
N ALA A 335 15.73 0.00 8.28
CA ALA A 335 15.37 0.92 7.20
C ALA A 335 16.55 1.82 6.78
N GLY A 336 17.42 2.18 7.73
CA GLY A 336 18.68 2.88 7.45
C GLY A 336 19.59 2.10 6.50
N ALA A 337 19.69 0.79 6.68
CA ALA A 337 20.43 -0.09 5.77
C ALA A 337 19.79 -0.14 4.37
N VAL A 338 18.46 -0.17 4.29
CA VAL A 338 17.73 -0.10 3.00
C VAL A 338 18.04 1.22 2.29
N ILE A 339 17.99 2.35 2.99
CA ILE A 339 18.28 3.67 2.41
C ILE A 339 19.74 3.74 1.94
N ALA A 340 20.68 3.18 2.71
CA ALA A 340 22.09 3.13 2.31
C ALA A 340 22.30 2.29 1.04
N GLN A 341 21.56 1.19 0.90
CA GLN A 341 21.63 0.27 -0.24
C GLN A 341 21.05 0.88 -1.52
N TYR A 342 19.92 1.58 -1.41
CA TYR A 342 19.10 1.98 -2.57
C TYR A 342 19.09 3.49 -2.84
N GLY A 343 19.59 4.32 -1.93
CA GLY A 343 19.45 5.78 -1.99
C GLY A 343 20.16 6.46 -3.17
N GLU A 344 21.18 5.83 -3.77
CA GLU A 344 21.81 6.32 -5.01
C GLU A 344 20.91 6.10 -6.23
N VAL A 345 20.19 4.97 -6.26
CA VAL A 345 19.29 4.61 -7.38
C VAL A 345 17.93 5.29 -7.22
N TYR A 346 17.47 5.43 -5.99
CA TYR A 346 16.17 6.02 -5.63
C TYR A 346 16.37 7.18 -4.62
N PRO A 347 16.71 8.39 -5.11
CA PRO A 347 17.06 9.54 -4.26
C PRO A 347 15.95 9.97 -3.31
N GLU A 348 14.68 9.66 -3.64
CA GLU A 348 13.52 9.92 -2.80
C GLU A 348 13.62 9.24 -1.42
N LEU A 349 14.30 8.11 -1.31
CA LEU A 349 14.52 7.43 -0.02
C LEU A 349 15.41 8.26 0.90
N THR A 350 16.46 8.86 0.34
CA THR A 350 17.35 9.77 1.08
C THR A 350 16.64 11.07 1.44
N ALA A 351 15.90 11.65 0.50
CA ALA A 351 15.15 12.90 0.70
C ALA A 351 14.06 12.75 1.79
N ASN A 352 13.41 11.59 1.87
CA ASN A 352 12.33 11.32 2.83
C ASN A 352 12.80 10.54 4.07
N ARG A 353 14.11 10.44 4.32
CA ARG A 353 14.70 9.65 5.42
C ARG A 353 14.04 9.92 6.78
N GLU A 354 13.91 11.18 7.16
CA GLU A 354 13.35 11.57 8.46
C GLU A 354 11.89 11.11 8.62
N LYS A 355 11.09 11.25 7.57
CA LYS A 355 9.71 10.77 7.53
C LYS A 355 9.65 9.24 7.69
N ILE A 356 10.49 8.50 6.97
CA ILE A 356 10.56 7.04 7.03
C ILE A 356 10.84 6.59 8.46
N MET A 357 11.90 7.11 9.09
CA MET A 357 12.31 6.77 10.45
C MET A 357 11.20 7.09 11.47
N THR A 358 10.62 8.27 11.37
CA THR A 358 9.57 8.74 12.28
C THR A 358 8.31 7.88 12.21
N GLU A 359 7.85 7.51 11.01
CA GLU A 359 6.62 6.72 10.87
C GLU A 359 6.83 5.25 11.28
N LEU A 360 8.01 4.69 11.03
CA LEU A 360 8.37 3.35 11.54
C LEU A 360 8.38 3.33 13.07
N ASP A 361 9.08 4.26 13.73
CA ASP A 361 9.17 4.34 15.19
C ASP A 361 7.78 4.52 15.83
N LYS A 362 6.93 5.38 15.25
CA LYS A 362 5.55 5.57 15.72
C LYS A 362 4.71 4.29 15.65
N GLU A 363 4.77 3.55 14.55
CA GLU A 363 3.97 2.33 14.41
C GLU A 363 4.53 1.20 15.27
N GLU A 364 5.86 1.10 15.40
CA GLU A 364 6.54 0.14 16.26
C GLU A 364 6.14 0.36 17.73
N THR A 365 6.30 1.57 18.23
CA THR A 365 5.91 1.96 19.61
C THR A 365 4.45 1.65 19.90
N ARG A 366 3.54 1.93 18.95
CA ARG A 366 2.11 1.65 19.11
C ARG A 366 1.79 0.18 19.19
N PHE A 367 2.44 -0.62 18.35
CA PHE A 367 2.07 -2.02 18.16
C PHE A 367 2.71 -2.95 19.18
N GLN A 368 3.88 -2.66 19.70
CA GLN A 368 4.60 -3.51 20.66
C GLN A 368 3.74 -3.94 21.85
N LYS A 369 3.00 -3.01 22.45
CA LYS A 369 2.11 -3.32 23.58
C LYS A 369 0.97 -4.26 23.18
N ALA A 370 0.35 -3.99 22.03
CA ALA A 370 -0.72 -4.82 21.48
C ALA A 370 -0.20 -6.23 21.16
N LEU A 371 0.97 -6.33 20.52
CA LEU A 371 1.60 -7.59 20.18
C LEU A 371 1.90 -8.45 21.41
N ARG A 372 2.55 -7.88 22.44
CA ARG A 372 2.86 -8.62 23.69
C ARG A 372 1.60 -9.11 24.41
N ASN A 373 0.57 -8.27 24.48
CA ASN A 373 -0.68 -8.63 25.14
C ASN A 373 -1.47 -9.68 24.34
N GLY A 374 -1.57 -9.49 23.02
CA GLY A 374 -2.29 -10.43 22.14
C GLY A 374 -1.61 -11.79 22.06
N THR A 375 -0.28 -11.85 21.94
CA THR A 375 0.47 -13.10 21.96
C THR A 375 0.29 -13.83 23.30
N ARG A 376 0.39 -13.12 24.43
CA ARG A 376 0.17 -13.73 25.74
C ARG A 376 -1.25 -14.29 25.91
N GLU A 377 -2.25 -13.57 25.42
CA GLU A 377 -3.63 -14.05 25.44
C GLU A 377 -3.82 -15.26 24.53
N PHE A 378 -3.27 -15.23 23.31
CA PHE A 378 -3.27 -16.38 22.41
C PHE A 378 -2.65 -17.63 23.07
N GLU A 379 -1.48 -17.51 23.67
CA GLU A 379 -0.81 -18.59 24.39
C GLU A 379 -1.67 -19.16 25.53
N ARG A 380 -2.42 -18.29 26.22
CA ARG A 380 -3.33 -18.70 27.30
C ARG A 380 -4.52 -19.53 26.79
N ILE A 381 -5.04 -19.20 25.60
CA ILE A 381 -6.28 -19.80 25.08
C ILE A 381 -6.03 -20.93 24.08
N LYS A 382 -4.85 -21.04 23.45
CA LYS A 382 -4.58 -21.98 22.36
C LYS A 382 -4.86 -23.45 22.72
N GLY A 383 -4.76 -23.83 23.98
CA GLY A 383 -5.05 -25.18 24.48
C GLY A 383 -6.53 -25.49 24.73
N SER A 384 -7.44 -24.51 24.60
CA SER A 384 -8.86 -24.67 24.88
C SER A 384 -9.72 -25.11 23.67
N PHE A 385 -9.11 -25.23 22.49
CA PHE A 385 -9.82 -25.56 21.24
C PHE A 385 -9.73 -27.05 20.92
N GLU A 386 -10.63 -27.85 21.50
CA GLU A 386 -10.65 -29.31 21.35
C GLU A 386 -10.82 -29.79 19.90
N ASN A 387 -11.47 -29.00 19.05
CA ASN A 387 -11.64 -29.26 17.62
C ASN A 387 -10.53 -28.71 16.73
N GLY A 388 -9.49 -28.10 17.32
CA GLY A 388 -8.38 -27.49 16.59
C GLY A 388 -8.74 -26.22 15.80
N VAL A 389 -9.90 -25.59 16.10
CA VAL A 389 -10.37 -24.38 15.42
C VAL A 389 -10.62 -23.28 16.44
N ILE A 390 -9.99 -22.13 16.26
CA ILE A 390 -10.29 -20.88 16.98
C ILE A 390 -11.56 -20.29 16.37
N ASP A 391 -12.60 -20.16 17.18
CA ASP A 391 -13.86 -19.60 16.71
C ASP A 391 -13.77 -18.10 16.39
N GLY A 392 -14.69 -17.63 15.53
CA GLY A 392 -14.68 -16.25 15.05
C GLY A 392 -14.87 -15.21 16.15
N ALA A 393 -15.62 -15.52 17.21
CA ALA A 393 -15.82 -14.59 18.34
C ALA A 393 -14.53 -14.42 19.15
N THR A 394 -13.79 -15.51 19.39
CA THR A 394 -12.48 -15.47 20.06
C THR A 394 -11.44 -14.71 19.20
N ALA A 395 -11.40 -14.97 17.89
CA ALA A 395 -10.53 -14.23 16.98
C ALA A 395 -10.88 -12.74 16.96
N PHE A 396 -12.17 -12.40 16.99
CA PHE A 396 -12.64 -11.02 17.08
C PHE A 396 -12.30 -10.38 18.44
N HIS A 397 -12.38 -11.12 19.53
CA HIS A 397 -11.95 -10.63 20.85
C HIS A 397 -10.46 -10.26 20.88
N LEU A 398 -9.60 -11.07 20.28
CA LEU A 398 -8.17 -10.74 20.14
C LEU A 398 -7.97 -9.45 19.34
N TYR A 399 -8.74 -9.26 18.27
CA TYR A 399 -8.69 -8.07 17.44
C TYR A 399 -9.19 -6.82 18.18
N ASP A 400 -10.39 -6.87 18.75
CA ASP A 400 -11.07 -5.71 19.35
C ASP A 400 -10.43 -5.27 20.67
N THR A 401 -10.14 -6.24 21.55
CA THR A 401 -9.67 -5.97 22.91
C THR A 401 -8.16 -5.75 22.99
N PHE A 402 -7.40 -6.52 22.22
CA PHE A 402 -5.93 -6.47 22.28
C PHE A 402 -5.32 -5.74 21.08
N GLY A 403 -6.11 -5.36 20.05
CA GLY A 403 -5.60 -4.76 18.83
C GLY A 403 -4.75 -5.72 18.00
N PHE A 404 -5.01 -7.04 18.13
CA PHE A 404 -4.25 -8.11 17.50
C PHE A 404 -4.90 -8.49 16.17
N PRO A 405 -4.31 -8.12 15.03
CA PRO A 405 -4.91 -8.34 13.71
C PRO A 405 -5.26 -9.81 13.45
N ILE A 406 -6.30 -10.05 12.66
CA ILE A 406 -6.75 -11.42 12.35
C ILE A 406 -5.65 -12.24 11.67
N GLU A 407 -4.86 -11.62 10.80
CA GLU A 407 -3.75 -12.27 10.09
C GLU A 407 -2.68 -12.81 11.05
N PHE A 408 -2.45 -12.13 12.18
CA PHE A 408 -1.54 -12.63 13.23
C PHE A 408 -2.15 -13.79 14.01
N THR A 409 -3.46 -13.76 14.24
CA THR A 409 -4.19 -14.89 14.84
C THR A 409 -4.12 -16.12 13.94
N GLU A 410 -4.31 -15.95 12.62
CA GLU A 410 -4.20 -17.01 11.62
C GLU A 410 -2.77 -17.57 11.53
N GLU A 411 -1.74 -16.69 11.53
CA GLU A 411 -0.34 -17.10 11.47
C GLU A 411 0.06 -17.88 12.73
N LEU A 412 -0.29 -17.39 13.94
CA LEU A 412 -0.04 -18.10 15.19
C LEU A 412 -0.82 -19.41 15.27
N ALA A 413 -2.06 -19.43 14.81
CA ALA A 413 -2.88 -20.65 14.75
C ALA A 413 -2.19 -21.70 13.87
N LYS A 414 -1.77 -21.34 12.66
CA LYS A 414 -1.05 -22.22 11.73
C LYS A 414 0.25 -22.77 12.34
N GLU A 415 1.04 -21.93 13.01
CA GLU A 415 2.26 -22.32 13.71
C GLU A 415 2.01 -23.33 14.85
N ASN A 416 0.81 -23.31 15.46
CA ASN A 416 0.40 -24.20 16.54
C ASN A 416 -0.49 -25.37 16.07
N GLY A 417 -0.62 -25.60 14.75
CA GLY A 417 -1.47 -26.67 14.19
C GLY A 417 -2.97 -26.43 14.32
N LEU A 418 -3.38 -25.17 14.59
CA LEU A 418 -4.76 -24.74 14.68
C LEU A 418 -5.23 -24.06 13.39
N LYS A 419 -6.55 -23.92 13.25
CA LYS A 419 -7.20 -23.13 12.19
C LYS A 419 -8.01 -22.00 12.83
N VAL A 420 -8.37 -20.99 12.05
CA VAL A 420 -9.24 -19.89 12.49
C VAL A 420 -10.53 -19.91 11.66
N ASP A 421 -11.66 -19.71 12.32
CA ASP A 421 -12.94 -19.44 11.65
C ASP A 421 -13.00 -18.00 11.15
N ALA A 422 -12.38 -17.76 9.98
CA ALA A 422 -12.34 -16.46 9.34
C ALA A 422 -13.74 -15.94 8.94
N ALA A 423 -14.70 -16.85 8.62
CA ALA A 423 -16.07 -16.47 8.31
C ALA A 423 -16.80 -15.96 9.55
N GLY A 424 -16.66 -16.65 10.67
CA GLY A 424 -17.18 -16.21 11.96
C GLY A 424 -16.56 -14.91 12.45
N PHE A 425 -15.25 -14.71 12.26
CA PHE A 425 -14.58 -13.43 12.53
C PHE A 425 -15.18 -12.29 11.71
N LYS A 426 -15.36 -12.51 10.40
CA LYS A 426 -15.95 -11.50 9.51
C LYS A 426 -17.36 -11.14 9.94
N ALA A 427 -18.18 -12.11 10.31
CA ALA A 427 -19.53 -11.89 10.81
C ALA A 427 -19.54 -11.07 12.11
N ALA A 428 -18.67 -11.40 13.08
CA ALA A 428 -18.52 -10.67 14.33
C ALA A 428 -18.03 -9.23 14.10
N PHE A 429 -17.08 -9.03 13.17
CA PHE A 429 -16.58 -7.73 12.77
C PHE A 429 -17.67 -6.86 12.12
N GLU A 430 -18.45 -7.41 11.18
CA GLU A 430 -19.58 -6.73 10.54
C GLU A 430 -20.69 -6.37 11.53
N GLU A 431 -20.99 -7.27 12.47
CA GLU A 431 -21.95 -7.00 13.54
C GLU A 431 -21.49 -5.86 14.45
N HIS A 432 -20.22 -5.86 14.85
CA HIS A 432 -19.62 -4.77 15.62
C HIS A 432 -19.62 -3.45 14.84
N GLN A 433 -19.30 -3.51 13.55
CA GLN A 433 -19.31 -2.34 12.66
C GLN A 433 -20.74 -1.77 12.51
N LYS A 434 -21.77 -2.63 12.34
CA LYS A 434 -23.18 -2.24 12.33
C LYS A 434 -23.63 -1.62 13.66
N LYS A 435 -23.23 -2.19 14.79
CA LYS A 435 -23.49 -1.62 16.13
C LYS A 435 -22.81 -0.27 16.30
N SER A 436 -21.58 -0.13 15.82
CA SER A 436 -20.84 1.13 15.84
C SER A 436 -21.47 2.17 14.91
N GLN A 437 -21.92 1.77 13.72
CA GLN A 437 -22.64 2.62 12.76
C GLN A 437 -24.04 3.00 13.27
N ALA A 438 -24.82 2.06 13.79
CA ALA A 438 -26.09 2.36 14.42
C ALA A 438 -25.94 3.28 15.64
N GLY A 439 -24.90 3.09 16.44
CA GLY A 439 -24.50 4.02 17.49
C GLY A 439 -24.01 5.37 16.94
N ALA A 440 -23.44 5.39 15.74
CA ALA A 440 -23.03 6.62 15.04
C ALA A 440 -24.21 7.27 14.33
N GLU A 441 -25.12 6.53 13.69
CA GLU A 441 -26.32 7.07 13.04
C GLU A 441 -27.30 7.68 14.06
N GLN A 442 -27.40 7.11 15.26
CA GLN A 442 -28.07 7.80 16.37
C GLN A 442 -27.30 9.05 16.86
N ARG A 443 -25.99 9.15 16.54
CA ARG A 443 -25.12 10.31 16.85
C ARG A 443 -24.93 11.27 15.68
N PHE A 444 -25.22 10.87 14.44
CA PHE A 444 -24.95 11.63 13.21
C PHE A 444 -26.22 12.25 12.60
N LYS A 445 -26.81 13.20 13.32
CA LYS A 445 -27.46 14.37 12.70
C LYS A 445 -26.57 15.59 13.02
N GLY A 446 -25.40 15.72 12.33
CA GLY A 446 -24.46 16.83 12.56
C GLY A 446 -23.76 16.83 13.95
N GLY A 447 -23.66 15.67 14.62
CA GLY A 447 -23.10 15.59 15.98
C GLY A 447 -24.04 16.05 17.09
N LEU A 448 -25.31 16.29 16.76
CA LEU A 448 -26.33 16.80 17.67
C LEU A 448 -27.10 15.64 18.32
N ALA A 449 -27.29 15.70 19.63
CA ALA A 449 -28.08 14.70 20.35
C ALA A 449 -29.59 14.86 20.10
N ASP A 450 -30.05 16.09 19.91
CA ASP A 450 -31.43 16.47 19.67
C ASP A 450 -31.51 17.81 18.90
N THR A 451 -32.72 18.37 18.75
CA THR A 451 -32.99 19.66 18.09
C THR A 451 -33.46 20.74 19.09
N SER A 452 -33.11 20.57 20.39
CA SER A 452 -33.46 21.55 21.42
C SER A 452 -32.78 22.91 21.19
N LEU A 453 -33.29 23.95 21.83
CA LEU A 453 -32.73 25.30 21.73
C LEU A 453 -31.28 25.32 22.31
N GLU A 454 -31.06 24.60 23.40
CA GLU A 454 -29.76 24.46 24.05
C GLU A 454 -28.73 23.80 23.10
N THR A 455 -29.13 22.72 22.42
CA THR A 455 -28.30 22.05 21.43
C THR A 455 -28.00 22.94 20.22
N ALA A 456 -28.99 23.71 19.73
CA ALA A 456 -28.82 24.67 18.62
C ALA A 456 -27.85 25.82 19.00
N ARG A 457 -27.89 26.29 20.25
CA ARG A 457 -26.94 27.30 20.79
C ARG A 457 -25.53 26.75 20.86
N LEU A 458 -25.35 25.57 21.44
CA LEU A 458 -24.04 24.90 21.51
C LEU A 458 -23.50 24.55 20.13
N HIS A 459 -24.38 24.25 19.15
CA HIS A 459 -23.97 24.03 17.77
C HIS A 459 -23.43 25.32 17.14
N SER A 460 -24.12 26.46 17.34
CA SER A 460 -23.61 27.75 16.89
C SER A 460 -22.29 28.13 17.56
N ALA A 461 -22.14 27.85 18.86
CA ALA A 461 -20.88 28.04 19.57
C ALA A 461 -19.73 27.16 19.02
N THR A 462 -20.03 25.99 18.47
CA THR A 462 -19.03 25.11 17.83
C THR A 462 -18.42 25.75 16.59
N HIS A 463 -19.23 26.43 15.76
CA HIS A 463 -18.73 27.17 14.58
C HIS A 463 -17.86 28.36 14.99
N LEU A 464 -18.27 29.11 16.02
CA LEU A 464 -17.44 30.20 16.55
C LEU A 464 -16.12 29.67 17.14
N LEU A 465 -16.14 28.51 17.82
CA LEU A 465 -14.94 27.86 18.35
C LEU A 465 -13.97 27.47 17.22
N GLN A 466 -14.45 26.90 16.12
CA GLN A 466 -13.62 26.58 14.97
C GLN A 466 -12.95 27.82 14.37
N ALA A 467 -13.73 28.90 14.19
CA ALA A 467 -13.21 30.15 13.68
C ALA A 467 -12.19 30.81 14.65
N ALA A 468 -12.46 30.76 15.96
CA ALA A 468 -11.54 31.28 16.98
C ALA A 468 -10.23 30.51 17.03
N LEU A 469 -10.26 29.16 16.94
CA LEU A 469 -9.06 28.34 16.86
C LEU A 469 -8.19 28.73 15.66
N ARG A 470 -8.77 28.90 14.48
CA ARG A 470 -8.04 29.33 13.29
C ARG A 470 -7.39 30.70 13.45
N LYS A 471 -8.13 31.65 14.03
CA LYS A 471 -7.68 33.03 14.23
C LYS A 471 -6.55 33.10 15.28
N VAL A 472 -6.75 32.52 16.45
CA VAL A 472 -5.82 32.59 17.59
C VAL A 472 -4.53 31.84 17.31
N LEU A 473 -4.64 30.64 16.70
CA LEU A 473 -3.47 29.80 16.39
C LEU A 473 -2.81 30.18 15.05
N ASN A 474 -3.38 31.17 14.35
CA ASN A 474 -2.93 31.62 13.02
C ASN A 474 -2.74 30.46 12.01
N ASP A 475 -3.69 29.51 12.02
CA ASP A 475 -3.64 28.31 11.18
C ASP A 475 -4.99 28.07 10.52
N SER A 476 -5.09 28.41 9.24
CA SER A 476 -6.30 28.22 8.42
C SER A 476 -6.58 26.75 8.08
N THR A 477 -5.63 25.84 8.31
CA THR A 477 -5.76 24.41 8.00
C THR A 477 -6.50 23.63 9.09
N ILE A 478 -6.71 24.24 10.26
CA ILE A 478 -7.48 23.64 11.35
C ILE A 478 -8.89 23.31 10.85
N SER A 479 -9.27 22.06 10.97
CA SER A 479 -10.55 21.54 10.50
C SER A 479 -11.17 20.62 11.55
N GLN A 480 -12.49 20.59 11.58
CA GLN A 480 -13.24 19.66 12.41
C GLN A 480 -12.95 18.22 12.00
N ARG A 481 -12.66 17.36 12.99
CA ARG A 481 -12.47 15.91 12.85
C ARG A 481 -13.58 15.11 13.52
N GLY A 482 -14.43 15.77 14.27
CA GLY A 482 -15.61 15.21 14.90
C GLY A 482 -16.23 16.19 15.89
N SER A 483 -17.51 16.01 16.16
CA SER A 483 -18.23 16.75 17.20
C SER A 483 -19.23 15.86 17.92
N ASN A 484 -19.61 16.24 19.12
CA ASN A 484 -20.74 15.66 19.84
C ASN A 484 -21.33 16.75 20.73
N ILE A 485 -22.58 17.13 20.45
CA ILE A 485 -23.26 18.24 21.09
C ILE A 485 -24.52 17.69 21.77
N THR A 486 -24.64 17.92 23.07
CA THR A 486 -25.81 17.61 23.89
C THR A 486 -26.35 18.92 24.47
N ALA A 487 -27.51 18.93 25.10
CA ALA A 487 -28.04 20.12 25.77
C ALA A 487 -27.11 20.68 26.88
N GLU A 488 -26.18 19.85 27.40
CA GLU A 488 -25.32 20.20 28.53
C GLU A 488 -23.94 20.70 28.10
N ARG A 489 -23.42 20.21 26.94
CA ARG A 489 -22.03 20.47 26.51
C ARG A 489 -21.82 20.25 25.02
N LEU A 490 -20.76 20.86 24.49
CA LEU A 490 -20.17 20.48 23.23
C LEU A 490 -18.83 19.74 23.44
N ARG A 491 -18.54 18.83 22.54
CA ARG A 491 -17.22 18.25 22.32
C ARG A 491 -16.82 18.52 20.87
N PHE A 492 -15.65 19.09 20.67
CA PHE A 492 -15.12 19.44 19.36
C PHE A 492 -13.72 18.84 19.19
N ASP A 493 -13.57 17.98 18.19
CA ASP A 493 -12.31 17.35 17.80
C ASP A 493 -11.78 18.04 16.55
N PHE A 494 -10.53 18.51 16.56
CA PHE A 494 -9.93 19.30 15.48
C PHE A 494 -8.50 18.89 15.17
N SER A 495 -8.08 19.12 13.90
CA SER A 495 -6.72 18.84 13.45
C SER A 495 -5.74 19.84 14.04
N PHE A 496 -4.85 19.38 14.95
CA PHE A 496 -3.75 20.16 15.50
C PHE A 496 -2.69 19.26 16.11
N GLY A 497 -1.41 19.51 15.79
CA GLY A 497 -0.32 18.57 16.07
C GLY A 497 0.22 18.57 17.51
N ARG A 498 -0.08 19.60 18.32
CA ARG A 498 0.42 19.76 19.69
C ARG A 498 -0.67 20.13 20.69
N LYS A 499 -0.36 20.03 21.97
CA LYS A 499 -1.21 20.56 23.04
C LYS A 499 -1.28 22.09 22.97
N LEU A 500 -2.47 22.68 23.23
CA LEU A 500 -2.62 24.12 23.37
C LEU A 500 -2.06 24.57 24.73
N THR A 501 -1.47 25.76 24.75
CA THR A 501 -1.06 26.39 26.02
C THR A 501 -2.28 26.92 26.77
N LYS A 502 -2.10 27.26 28.04
CA LYS A 502 -3.18 27.86 28.83
C LYS A 502 -3.59 29.24 28.29
N GLU A 503 -2.61 29.98 27.82
CA GLU A 503 -2.77 31.30 27.20
C GLU A 503 -3.54 31.20 25.91
N GLU A 504 -3.21 30.25 25.05
CA GLU A 504 -3.94 29.99 23.79
C GLU A 504 -5.40 29.59 24.06
N LEU A 505 -5.64 28.72 25.05
CA LEU A 505 -7.00 28.32 25.42
C LEU A 505 -7.80 29.51 25.93
N GLN A 506 -7.20 30.40 26.76
CA GLN A 506 -7.85 31.59 27.23
C GLN A 506 -8.17 32.56 26.09
N GLN A 507 -7.23 32.78 25.17
CA GLN A 507 -7.44 33.64 24.00
C GLN A 507 -8.55 33.11 23.10
N VAL A 508 -8.66 31.79 22.91
CA VAL A 508 -9.77 31.17 22.15
C VAL A 508 -11.10 31.39 22.85
N GLU A 509 -11.16 31.18 24.16
CA GLU A 509 -12.35 31.41 24.99
C GLU A 509 -12.79 32.88 24.93
N ASP A 510 -11.86 33.81 25.10
CA ASP A 510 -12.10 35.25 25.05
C ASP A 510 -12.60 35.68 23.67
N GLN A 511 -12.01 35.14 22.59
CA GLN A 511 -12.40 35.45 21.22
C GLN A 511 -13.82 34.97 20.90
N VAL A 512 -14.21 33.78 21.36
CA VAL A 512 -15.59 33.29 21.20
C VAL A 512 -16.55 34.20 21.96
N ASN A 513 -16.23 34.58 23.19
CA ASN A 513 -17.07 35.44 24.02
C ASN A 513 -17.18 36.87 23.45
N GLU A 514 -16.13 37.42 22.88
CA GLU A 514 -16.16 38.69 22.14
C GLU A 514 -17.20 38.64 21.01
N TRP A 515 -17.21 37.57 20.22
CA TRP A 515 -18.18 37.41 19.13
C TRP A 515 -19.62 37.13 19.61
N ILE A 516 -19.78 36.51 20.75
CA ILE A 516 -21.07 36.37 21.43
C ILE A 516 -21.60 37.73 21.82
N GLN A 517 -20.77 38.57 22.46
CA GLN A 517 -21.12 39.90 22.88
C GLN A 517 -21.43 40.86 21.74
N ALA A 518 -20.89 40.63 20.55
CA ALA A 518 -21.18 41.41 19.35
C ALA A 518 -22.62 41.25 18.86
N LYS A 519 -23.38 40.27 19.36
CA LYS A 519 -24.80 40.04 19.05
C LYS A 519 -25.10 40.05 17.53
N ALA A 520 -24.21 39.41 16.76
CA ALA A 520 -24.30 39.35 15.33
C ALA A 520 -25.45 38.40 14.86
N PRO A 521 -26.16 38.72 13.80
CA PRO A 521 -27.20 37.84 13.26
C PRO A 521 -26.58 36.57 12.71
N ILE A 522 -27.29 35.45 12.86
CA ILE A 522 -26.96 34.15 12.25
C ILE A 522 -27.95 33.93 11.11
N THR A 523 -27.47 34.00 9.88
CA THR A 523 -28.29 33.84 8.67
C THR A 523 -28.02 32.53 7.97
N CYS A 524 -29.03 32.01 7.28
CA CYS A 524 -28.93 30.78 6.49
C CYS A 524 -29.35 31.07 5.05
N GLU A 525 -28.49 30.70 4.10
CA GLU A 525 -28.77 30.81 2.67
C GLU A 525 -28.59 29.46 1.99
N GLU A 526 -29.41 29.15 0.99
CA GLU A 526 -29.24 27.94 0.17
C GLU A 526 -28.61 28.31 -1.17
N MET A 527 -27.48 27.68 -1.47
CA MET A 527 -26.71 27.90 -2.69
C MET A 527 -26.06 26.61 -3.19
N THR A 528 -25.45 26.64 -4.36
CA THR A 528 -24.64 25.51 -4.84
C THR A 528 -23.35 25.39 -4.06
N VAL A 529 -22.72 24.19 -4.08
CA VAL A 529 -21.42 23.96 -3.40
C VAL A 529 -20.34 24.89 -3.94
N ASP A 530 -20.35 25.17 -5.25
CA ASP A 530 -19.36 26.03 -5.89
C ASP A 530 -19.54 27.49 -5.49
N GLU A 531 -20.78 27.98 -5.40
CA GLU A 531 -21.11 29.32 -4.88
C GLU A 531 -20.68 29.47 -3.41
N ALA A 532 -20.93 28.44 -2.58
CA ALA A 532 -20.52 28.43 -1.19
C ALA A 532 -18.98 28.51 -1.05
N ARG A 533 -18.26 27.76 -1.86
CA ARG A 533 -16.78 27.80 -1.90
C ARG A 533 -16.24 29.14 -2.39
N ALA A 534 -16.84 29.69 -3.44
CA ALA A 534 -16.47 31.01 -3.98
C ALA A 534 -16.64 32.11 -2.94
N GLN A 535 -17.64 32.00 -2.04
CA GLN A 535 -17.87 32.89 -0.92
C GLN A 535 -17.02 32.58 0.32
N GLY A 536 -16.07 31.61 0.26
CA GLY A 536 -15.20 31.25 1.35
C GLY A 536 -15.87 30.44 2.47
N ALA A 537 -17.01 29.80 2.19
CA ALA A 537 -17.65 28.94 3.19
C ALA A 537 -16.81 27.71 3.50
N VAL A 538 -16.65 27.41 4.78
CA VAL A 538 -15.93 26.23 5.26
C VAL A 538 -16.89 25.03 5.26
N GLY A 539 -16.47 23.91 4.64
CA GLY A 539 -17.19 22.64 4.64
C GLY A 539 -16.34 21.51 5.18
N LEU A 540 -16.96 20.40 5.58
CA LEU A 540 -16.25 19.18 5.92
C LEU A 540 -15.66 18.57 4.63
N PHE A 541 -14.35 18.30 4.61
CA PHE A 541 -13.69 17.65 3.49
C PHE A 541 -14.08 16.16 3.45
N GLY A 542 -14.68 15.71 2.32
CA GLY A 542 -15.05 14.32 2.08
C GLY A 542 -16.54 14.02 2.11
N ASP A 543 -17.40 14.95 2.50
CA ASP A 543 -18.85 14.75 2.42
C ASP A 543 -19.34 14.87 0.98
N LYS A 544 -20.19 13.93 0.57
CA LYS A 544 -20.98 14.04 -0.67
C LYS A 544 -22.12 15.03 -0.44
N TYR A 545 -21.86 16.29 -0.72
CA TYR A 545 -22.89 17.31 -0.71
C TYR A 545 -23.88 17.11 -1.88
N GLY A 546 -25.17 17.40 -1.65
CA GLY A 546 -26.14 17.48 -2.73
C GLY A 546 -25.86 18.68 -3.65
N GLU A 547 -26.65 18.85 -4.71
CA GLU A 547 -26.53 20.00 -5.64
C GLU A 547 -26.64 21.35 -4.95
N ARG A 548 -27.42 21.44 -3.87
CA ARG A 548 -27.59 22.64 -3.05
C ARG A 548 -27.29 22.35 -1.59
N VAL A 549 -26.69 23.33 -0.93
CA VAL A 549 -26.28 23.26 0.48
C VAL A 549 -26.75 24.48 1.24
N LYS A 550 -26.99 24.30 2.55
CA LYS A 550 -27.25 25.41 3.47
C LYS A 550 -25.93 25.97 3.97
N VAL A 551 -25.77 27.28 3.87
CA VAL A 551 -24.62 28.03 4.34
C VAL A 551 -25.07 28.93 5.48
N TYR A 552 -24.53 28.70 6.67
CA TYR A 552 -24.75 29.56 7.83
C TYR A 552 -23.66 30.61 7.94
N THR A 553 -24.03 31.85 8.07
CA THR A 553 -23.15 32.99 8.25
C THR A 553 -23.40 33.61 9.61
N MET A 554 -22.36 33.80 10.44
CA MET A 554 -22.43 34.40 11.77
C MET A 554 -21.63 35.71 11.75
N GLY A 555 -22.30 36.82 11.49
CA GLY A 555 -21.61 38.10 11.27
C GLY A 555 -20.51 38.00 10.23
N THR A 556 -19.33 38.50 10.56
CA THR A 556 -18.11 38.37 9.73
C THR A 556 -17.16 37.31 10.28
N PHE A 557 -17.58 36.51 11.29
CA PHE A 557 -16.72 35.66 12.09
C PHE A 557 -16.62 34.24 11.55
N SER A 558 -17.76 33.66 11.11
CA SER A 558 -17.82 32.31 10.57
C SER A 558 -18.81 32.23 9.41
N LYS A 559 -18.45 31.46 8.37
CA LYS A 559 -19.33 31.06 7.27
C LYS A 559 -19.07 29.59 6.98
N GLU A 560 -20.08 28.75 7.20
CA GLU A 560 -19.92 27.30 7.12
C GLU A 560 -21.08 26.59 6.42
N ILE A 561 -20.78 25.55 5.65
CA ILE A 561 -21.77 24.62 5.09
C ILE A 561 -22.25 23.72 6.22
N CYS A 562 -23.52 23.85 6.62
CA CYS A 562 -24.08 23.10 7.74
C CYS A 562 -25.58 22.82 7.56
N GLY A 563 -26.02 21.62 7.96
CA GLY A 563 -27.42 21.19 7.87
C GLY A 563 -28.20 21.19 9.20
N GLY A 564 -27.55 21.52 10.32
CA GLY A 564 -28.14 21.45 11.65
C GLY A 564 -28.88 22.75 12.06
N PRO A 565 -29.65 22.72 13.16
CA PRO A 565 -30.29 23.92 13.72
C PRO A 565 -29.25 24.83 14.38
N HIS A 566 -29.49 26.14 14.30
CA HIS A 566 -28.68 27.20 14.90
C HIS A 566 -29.54 28.22 15.65
N ALA A 567 -28.91 28.99 16.55
CA ALA A 567 -29.50 30.16 17.18
C ALA A 567 -29.75 31.27 16.14
N GLY A 568 -30.64 32.20 16.43
CA GLY A 568 -30.94 33.35 15.54
C GLY A 568 -29.87 34.45 15.63
N ASN A 569 -29.16 34.54 16.74
CA ASN A 569 -28.21 35.61 17.01
C ASN A 569 -27.09 35.10 17.94
N THR A 570 -25.86 35.55 17.74
CA THR A 570 -24.72 35.11 18.60
C THR A 570 -24.92 35.52 20.08
N GLY A 571 -25.63 36.62 20.36
CA GLY A 571 -25.92 37.04 21.73
C GLY A 571 -26.85 36.12 22.53
N GLU A 572 -27.55 35.18 21.85
CA GLU A 572 -28.36 34.16 22.52
C GLU A 572 -27.58 33.02 23.13
N LEU A 573 -26.26 32.94 22.87
CA LEU A 573 -25.41 31.81 23.27
C LEU A 573 -25.03 31.84 24.76
N GLY A 574 -25.16 32.97 25.46
CA GLY A 574 -24.72 33.09 26.84
C GLY A 574 -23.20 33.30 26.94
N HIS A 575 -22.57 32.71 27.94
CA HIS A 575 -21.10 32.77 28.12
C HIS A 575 -20.44 31.44 27.79
N PHE A 576 -19.50 31.43 26.85
CA PHE A 576 -18.76 30.24 26.42
C PHE A 576 -17.61 29.95 27.40
N LYS A 577 -17.51 28.69 27.86
CA LYS A 577 -16.47 28.25 28.79
C LYS A 577 -15.83 26.94 28.35
N ILE A 578 -14.51 26.95 28.17
CA ILE A 578 -13.73 25.73 27.92
C ILE A 578 -13.51 24.99 29.23
N LYS A 579 -13.99 23.76 29.32
CA LYS A 579 -13.82 22.92 30.54
C LYS A 579 -12.57 22.05 30.48
N LYS A 580 -12.18 21.57 29.26
CA LYS A 580 -11.03 20.67 29.12
C LYS A 580 -10.50 20.68 27.69
N GLU A 581 -9.16 20.54 27.54
CA GLU A 581 -8.47 20.23 26.30
C GLU A 581 -7.64 18.97 26.49
N GLU A 582 -7.72 18.02 25.56
CA GLU A 582 -7.03 16.72 25.62
C GLU A 582 -6.67 16.19 24.23
N ALA A 583 -5.75 15.23 24.15
CA ALA A 583 -5.50 14.49 22.91
C ALA A 583 -6.66 13.54 22.62
N SER A 584 -7.13 13.48 21.38
CA SER A 584 -8.14 12.52 20.92
C SER A 584 -7.49 11.38 20.12
N SER A 585 -6.60 11.72 19.20
CA SER A 585 -5.77 10.78 18.44
C SER A 585 -4.52 11.51 17.92
N SER A 586 -3.65 10.84 17.18
CA SER A 586 -2.47 11.48 16.58
C SER A 586 -2.89 12.63 15.66
N GLY A 587 -2.35 13.82 15.91
CA GLY A 587 -2.67 15.03 15.15
C GLY A 587 -4.09 15.57 15.36
N VAL A 588 -4.86 15.05 16.34
CA VAL A 588 -6.21 15.51 16.68
C VAL A 588 -6.32 15.89 18.14
N ARG A 589 -6.72 17.12 18.40
CA ARG A 589 -7.00 17.64 19.73
C ARG A 589 -8.52 17.69 19.96
N ARG A 590 -8.92 17.66 21.23
CA ARG A 590 -10.31 17.67 21.69
C ARG A 590 -10.53 18.78 22.69
N ILE A 591 -11.52 19.64 22.44
CA ILE A 591 -12.03 20.61 23.42
C ILE A 591 -13.43 20.17 23.87
N LYS A 592 -13.67 20.25 25.17
CA LYS A 592 -15.01 20.18 25.80
C LYS A 592 -15.36 21.55 26.37
N ALA A 593 -16.52 22.08 25.98
CA ALA A 593 -16.97 23.38 26.42
C ALA A 593 -18.47 23.38 26.74
N VAL A 594 -18.90 24.41 27.44
CA VAL A 594 -20.29 24.64 27.85
C VAL A 594 -20.68 26.08 27.57
N LEU A 595 -21.99 26.35 27.59
CA LEU A 595 -22.56 27.71 27.65
C LEU A 595 -23.12 27.92 29.06
N GLU A 596 -22.76 29.04 29.70
CA GLU A 596 -23.25 29.46 31.00
C GLU A 596 -24.18 30.66 30.78
N TYR A 597 -25.36 30.66 31.44
CA TYR A 597 -26.42 31.67 31.25
C TYR A 597 -26.57 32.55 32.49
#